data_094f794f722813ccbdb81eeca7540b47
#
_entry.id   094f794f722813ccbdb81eeca7540b47
#
_cell.length_a   1.000
_cell.length_b   1.000
_cell.length_c   1.000
_cell.angle_alpha   90.00
_cell.angle_beta   90.00
_cell.angle_gamma   90.00
#
_symmetry.space_group_name_H-M   'P 1'
#
loop_
_entity.id
_entity.type
_entity.pdbx_description
1 polymer ?
#
loop_
_entity_poly.entity_id
_entity_poly.type
_entity_poly.pdbx_seq_one_letter_code
_entity_poly.pdbx_strand_id
1 'polypeptide(L)'
;MIFDSREKDKALSIINSLRIRLNTALLPDDEGRLRRILFTAIREGQIDRDTFGLNPILMSMQTAYIAVNEIGLRRDSVIATLLTPLVLNDSYTLDEAERDFGAGPKNILQGLLHVQELYKKTPVIETENFRNLLLSFAEDMRVILLMIADRVNVMREIRNVTDIESQRRVAEEASYLYAPLAHKLGLYKLKSELEDLSLKYLEHDAYYHIKEKLSATKRARDKYINDFIGPIREKLQAAGLRFHMKGRTKSIHSIWQKMKKQRCPFEGVYDLFAIRIILDSEGEQEKKDCWQVYSIITDMYQPNPKRLRDWLSVPKSNGYESLHITVLGPEQKWVEVQIRTERMDEIAEHGLAAHWRYKGVKAGGGGMEEWLAIVRRALEAGDDMQVMDQFRMDLYEDEVFVFTTKGEIKKFPMGATVLDFAYLIHSRIGNQCVGARINGRNVQIREELHSGDTVEILTSAQQKPKQIGRAHV
;
A
#
# COMPACT_ATOMS: atom_id res chain seq x y z
N MET A 1 -11.73 -15.18 26.65
CA MET A 1 -10.32 -14.79 26.38
C MET A 1 -9.82 -13.82 27.46
N ILE A 2 -8.59 -14.03 27.98
CA ILE A 2 -8.00 -13.17 29.01
C ILE A 2 -6.85 -12.37 28.37
N PHE A 3 -6.86 -11.05 28.55
CA PHE A 3 -5.73 -10.20 28.17
C PHE A 3 -4.55 -10.48 29.10
N ASP A 4 -3.38 -10.71 28.54
CA ASP A 4 -2.14 -10.71 29.33
C ASP A 4 -1.76 -9.28 29.79
N SER A 5 -0.72 -9.15 30.62
CA SER A 5 -0.33 -7.84 31.16
C SER A 5 0.12 -6.87 30.07
N ARG A 6 0.87 -7.35 29.07
CA ARG A 6 1.36 -6.50 27.95
C ARG A 6 0.22 -6.08 27.03
N GLU A 7 -0.73 -6.97 26.77
CA GLU A 7 -1.92 -6.69 25.98
C GLU A 7 -2.78 -5.62 26.66
N LYS A 8 -2.95 -5.67 27.99
CA LYS A 8 -3.66 -4.66 28.79
C LYS A 8 -3.03 -3.29 28.66
N ASP A 9 -1.71 -3.19 28.86
CA ASP A 9 -0.98 -1.92 28.76
C ASP A 9 -1.09 -1.33 27.34
N LYS A 10 -0.96 -2.18 26.32
CA LYS A 10 -1.10 -1.79 24.91
C LYS A 10 -2.52 -1.29 24.60
N ALA A 11 -3.55 -2.01 25.05
CA ALA A 11 -4.94 -1.63 24.88
C ALA A 11 -5.25 -0.29 25.54
N LEU A 12 -4.80 -0.07 26.78
CA LEU A 12 -5.00 1.20 27.50
C LEU A 12 -4.32 2.38 26.77
N SER A 13 -3.11 2.19 26.28
CA SER A 13 -2.40 3.21 25.49
C SER A 13 -3.17 3.58 24.22
N ILE A 14 -3.69 2.57 23.50
CA ILE A 14 -4.47 2.78 22.28
C ILE A 14 -5.78 3.52 22.58
N ILE A 15 -6.53 3.10 23.61
CA ILE A 15 -7.79 3.74 24.01
C ILE A 15 -7.55 5.22 24.33
N ASN A 16 -6.51 5.54 25.09
CA ASN A 16 -6.18 6.92 25.42
C ASN A 16 -5.84 7.74 24.17
N SER A 17 -5.08 7.17 23.25
CA SER A 17 -4.74 7.84 22.00
C SER A 17 -5.96 8.06 21.09
N LEU A 18 -6.81 7.06 20.94
CA LEU A 18 -8.06 7.17 20.18
C LEU A 18 -8.99 8.22 20.79
N ARG A 19 -9.11 8.24 22.12
CA ARG A 19 -9.92 9.22 22.84
C ARG A 19 -9.51 10.65 22.58
N ILE A 20 -8.21 10.94 22.64
CA ILE A 20 -7.66 12.27 22.34
C ILE A 20 -7.97 12.67 20.89
N ARG A 21 -7.80 11.76 19.94
CA ARG A 21 -7.97 12.03 18.49
C ARG A 21 -9.44 12.12 18.04
N LEU A 22 -10.33 11.40 18.71
CA LEU A 22 -11.74 11.31 18.36
C LEU A 22 -12.64 12.19 19.23
N ASN A 23 -12.08 12.95 20.17
CA ASN A 23 -12.82 13.73 21.16
C ASN A 23 -13.91 14.65 20.55
N THR A 24 -13.72 15.11 19.33
CA THR A 24 -14.70 15.94 18.59
C THR A 24 -15.51 15.16 17.55
N ALA A 25 -15.22 13.88 17.33
CA ALA A 25 -15.82 13.07 16.26
C ALA A 25 -16.80 12.01 16.79
N LEU A 26 -16.64 11.54 18.04
CA LEU A 26 -17.58 10.63 18.69
C LEU A 26 -18.79 11.39 19.22
N LEU A 27 -19.97 10.76 19.16
CA LEU A 27 -21.15 11.25 19.85
C LEU A 27 -21.01 11.00 21.37
N PRO A 28 -21.68 11.79 22.23
CA PRO A 28 -21.48 11.75 23.69
C PRO A 28 -21.61 10.35 24.30
N ASP A 29 -22.51 9.50 23.77
CA ASP A 29 -22.78 8.17 24.30
C ASP A 29 -21.98 7.04 23.66
N ASP A 30 -21.28 7.29 22.57
CA ASP A 30 -20.58 6.23 21.79
C ASP A 30 -19.53 5.52 22.63
N GLU A 31 -18.69 6.27 23.35
CA GLU A 31 -17.63 5.70 24.20
C GLU A 31 -18.20 4.80 25.30
N GLY A 32 -19.26 5.26 25.96
CA GLY A 32 -19.92 4.50 27.03
C GLY A 32 -20.55 3.20 26.53
N ARG A 33 -21.17 3.23 25.33
CA ARG A 33 -21.77 2.04 24.69
C ARG A 33 -20.70 1.05 24.25
N LEU A 34 -19.70 1.50 23.49
CA LEU A 34 -18.56 0.67 23.04
C LEU A 34 -17.88 -0.01 24.24
N ARG A 35 -17.60 0.76 25.28
CA ARG A 35 -16.97 0.23 26.49
C ARG A 35 -17.80 -0.89 27.10
N ARG A 36 -19.10 -0.71 27.27
CA ARG A 36 -19.99 -1.74 27.84
C ARG A 36 -19.99 -3.00 26.98
N ILE A 37 -20.17 -2.87 25.66
CA ILE A 37 -20.21 -3.99 24.72
C ILE A 37 -18.90 -4.79 24.76
N LEU A 38 -17.76 -4.12 24.58
CA LEU A 38 -16.45 -4.76 24.59
C LEU A 38 -16.09 -5.40 25.93
N PHE A 39 -16.39 -4.73 27.06
CA PHE A 39 -16.16 -5.30 28.40
C PHE A 39 -17.03 -6.52 28.68
N THR A 40 -18.28 -6.52 28.24
CA THR A 40 -19.15 -7.69 28.36
C THR A 40 -18.59 -8.87 27.59
N ALA A 41 -18.23 -8.68 26.34
CA ALA A 41 -17.63 -9.73 25.50
C ALA A 41 -16.32 -10.30 26.08
N ILE A 42 -15.45 -9.43 26.61
CA ILE A 42 -14.20 -9.86 27.26
C ILE A 42 -14.49 -10.67 28.54
N ARG A 43 -15.41 -10.17 29.40
CA ARG A 43 -15.76 -10.80 30.68
C ARG A 43 -16.40 -12.16 30.50
N GLU A 44 -17.28 -12.29 29.50
CA GLU A 44 -18.00 -13.51 29.19
C GLU A 44 -17.17 -14.52 28.37
N GLY A 45 -15.98 -14.13 27.93
CA GLY A 45 -15.10 -15.02 27.19
C GLY A 45 -15.64 -15.40 25.81
N GLN A 46 -16.47 -14.53 25.20
CA GLN A 46 -17.16 -14.83 23.95
C GLN A 46 -16.25 -14.95 22.74
N ILE A 47 -15.01 -14.46 22.81
CA ILE A 47 -14.08 -14.41 21.67
C ILE A 47 -12.81 -15.19 22.00
N ASP A 48 -12.43 -16.13 21.13
CA ASP A 48 -11.18 -16.86 21.21
C ASP A 48 -10.05 -16.14 20.46
N ARG A 49 -8.81 -16.57 20.68
CA ARG A 49 -7.67 -16.11 19.89
C ARG A 49 -7.80 -16.61 18.45
N ASP A 50 -7.27 -15.80 17.50
CA ASP A 50 -7.27 -16.19 16.11
C ASP A 50 -6.30 -17.35 15.82
N THR A 51 -6.23 -17.77 14.55
CA THR A 51 -5.36 -18.87 14.10
C THR A 51 -3.87 -18.59 14.30
N PHE A 52 -3.50 -17.34 14.49
CA PHE A 52 -2.14 -16.90 14.80
C PHE A 52 -1.88 -16.75 16.31
N GLY A 53 -2.88 -17.06 17.15
CA GLY A 53 -2.81 -16.88 18.60
C GLY A 53 -2.93 -15.42 19.05
N LEU A 54 -3.28 -14.51 18.14
CA LEU A 54 -3.47 -13.09 18.44
C LEU A 54 -4.84 -12.84 19.08
N ASN A 55 -4.94 -11.77 19.85
CA ASN A 55 -6.18 -11.35 20.51
C ASN A 55 -7.00 -10.48 19.53
N PRO A 56 -8.17 -10.94 19.02
CA PRO A 56 -8.94 -10.20 18.01
C PRO A 56 -9.44 -8.83 18.47
N ILE A 57 -9.75 -8.66 19.76
CA ILE A 57 -10.16 -7.36 20.29
C ILE A 57 -8.96 -6.39 20.30
N LEU A 58 -7.78 -6.84 20.74
CA LEU A 58 -6.58 -6.00 20.67
C LEU A 58 -6.21 -5.68 19.23
N MET A 59 -6.33 -6.65 18.33
CA MET A 59 -6.09 -6.44 16.90
C MET A 59 -7.06 -5.39 16.32
N SER A 60 -8.35 -5.46 16.63
CA SER A 60 -9.32 -4.45 16.18
C SER A 60 -9.01 -3.05 16.73
N MET A 61 -8.58 -2.94 17.99
CA MET A 61 -8.13 -1.67 18.57
C MET A 61 -6.90 -1.11 17.86
N GLN A 62 -5.92 -1.95 17.53
CA GLN A 62 -4.73 -1.53 16.78
C GLN A 62 -5.07 -1.11 15.35
N THR A 63 -5.95 -1.86 14.67
CA THR A 63 -6.45 -1.52 13.33
C THR A 63 -7.20 -0.18 13.38
N ALA A 64 -8.07 0.06 14.37
CA ALA A 64 -8.73 1.34 14.57
C ALA A 64 -7.73 2.49 14.82
N TYR A 65 -6.67 2.23 15.58
CA TYR A 65 -5.59 3.20 15.79
C TYR A 65 -4.88 3.57 14.48
N ILE A 66 -4.55 2.59 13.63
CA ILE A 66 -3.95 2.82 12.30
C ILE A 66 -4.93 3.60 11.42
N ALA A 67 -6.19 3.19 11.38
CA ALA A 67 -7.24 3.84 10.60
C ALA A 67 -7.39 5.33 10.94
N VAL A 68 -7.32 5.70 12.22
CA VAL A 68 -7.42 7.09 12.67
C VAL A 68 -6.14 7.87 12.44
N ASN A 69 -4.99 7.32 12.86
CA ASN A 69 -3.74 8.08 12.91
C ASN A 69 -2.98 8.10 11.59
N GLU A 70 -3.08 7.04 10.79
CA GLU A 70 -2.29 6.89 9.57
C GLU A 70 -3.11 7.08 8.30
N ILE A 71 -4.43 6.79 8.34
CA ILE A 71 -5.34 6.99 7.21
C ILE A 71 -6.20 8.24 7.39
N GLY A 72 -6.62 8.55 8.65
CA GLY A 72 -7.47 9.71 8.95
C GLY A 72 -8.96 9.39 8.96
N LEU A 73 -9.33 8.12 9.08
CA LEU A 73 -10.73 7.69 9.24
C LEU A 73 -11.30 8.15 10.59
N ARG A 74 -12.63 8.20 10.70
CA ARG A 74 -13.31 8.79 11.85
C ARG A 74 -14.33 7.82 12.47
N ARG A 75 -15.31 8.35 13.21
CA ARG A 75 -16.30 7.70 14.06
C ARG A 75 -16.80 6.35 13.53
N ASP A 76 -17.47 6.36 12.38
CA ASP A 76 -18.16 5.16 11.88
C ASP A 76 -17.20 4.00 11.60
N SER A 77 -16.03 4.33 11.03
CA SER A 77 -14.98 3.35 10.77
C SER A 77 -14.38 2.77 12.04
N VAL A 78 -14.19 3.59 13.08
CA VAL A 78 -13.68 3.13 14.39
C VAL A 78 -14.67 2.20 15.06
N ILE A 79 -15.95 2.61 15.11
CA ILE A 79 -17.01 1.80 15.70
C ILE A 79 -17.12 0.45 14.98
N ALA A 80 -17.18 0.47 13.64
CA ALA A 80 -17.24 -0.75 12.84
C ALA A 80 -16.03 -1.67 13.10
N THR A 81 -14.82 -1.11 13.11
CA THR A 81 -13.60 -1.88 13.34
C THR A 81 -13.60 -2.54 14.73
N LEU A 82 -14.00 -1.82 15.76
CA LEU A 82 -14.03 -2.34 17.14
C LEU A 82 -15.11 -3.41 17.34
N LEU A 83 -16.22 -3.34 16.61
CA LEU A 83 -17.30 -4.31 16.67
C LEU A 83 -17.09 -5.53 15.77
N THR A 84 -16.20 -5.45 14.77
CA THR A 84 -15.96 -6.55 13.81
C THR A 84 -15.71 -7.91 14.48
N PRO A 85 -14.86 -8.06 15.52
CA PRO A 85 -14.65 -9.37 16.15
C PRO A 85 -15.92 -9.96 16.79
N LEU A 86 -16.80 -9.10 17.30
CA LEU A 86 -18.06 -9.51 17.94
C LEU A 86 -19.10 -9.95 16.92
N VAL A 87 -19.16 -9.26 15.78
CA VAL A 87 -20.08 -9.60 14.71
C VAL A 87 -19.64 -10.87 13.98
N LEU A 88 -18.32 -11.08 13.81
CA LEU A 88 -17.78 -12.30 13.19
C LEU A 88 -18.01 -13.57 13.99
N ASN A 89 -18.21 -13.47 15.31
CA ASN A 89 -18.49 -14.63 16.16
C ASN A 89 -19.95 -14.68 16.66
N ASP A 90 -20.84 -13.92 16.01
CA ASP A 90 -22.28 -13.87 16.31
C ASP A 90 -22.63 -13.37 17.73
N SER A 91 -21.69 -12.72 18.44
CA SER A 91 -21.96 -12.16 19.79
C SER A 91 -22.65 -10.78 19.74
N TYR A 92 -22.69 -10.17 18.55
CA TYR A 92 -23.33 -8.88 18.30
C TYR A 92 -23.82 -8.83 16.85
N THR A 93 -25.05 -8.35 16.63
CA THR A 93 -25.67 -8.38 15.30
C THR A 93 -25.56 -7.04 14.57
N LEU A 94 -25.74 -7.05 13.24
CA LEU A 94 -25.78 -5.83 12.42
C LEU A 94 -26.96 -4.92 12.82
N ASP A 95 -28.11 -5.50 13.22
CA ASP A 95 -29.27 -4.72 13.65
C ASP A 95 -29.05 -4.05 15.01
N GLU A 96 -28.32 -4.70 15.91
CA GLU A 96 -27.87 -4.08 17.15
C GLU A 96 -26.89 -2.93 16.87
N ALA A 97 -25.96 -3.11 15.93
CA ALA A 97 -25.03 -2.05 15.52
C ALA A 97 -25.77 -0.84 14.95
N GLU A 98 -26.80 -1.05 14.13
CA GLU A 98 -27.63 0.03 13.60
C GLU A 98 -28.43 0.75 14.69
N ARG A 99 -29.07 0.00 15.59
CA ARG A 99 -29.81 0.55 16.71
C ARG A 99 -28.93 1.40 17.63
N ASP A 100 -27.73 0.91 17.94
CA ASP A 100 -26.86 1.50 18.95
C ASP A 100 -25.99 2.63 18.40
N PHE A 101 -25.60 2.57 17.11
CA PHE A 101 -24.64 3.49 16.50
C PHE A 101 -25.08 4.11 15.16
N GLY A 102 -26.20 3.65 14.60
CA GLY A 102 -26.76 4.13 13.35
C GLY A 102 -26.28 3.37 12.10
N ALA A 103 -26.81 3.75 10.94
CA ALA A 103 -26.57 3.06 9.68
C ALA A 103 -25.12 3.13 9.18
N GLY A 104 -24.36 4.18 9.52
CA GLY A 104 -22.99 4.34 9.07
C GLY A 104 -22.06 3.19 9.45
N PRO A 105 -21.93 2.87 10.76
CA PRO A 105 -21.16 1.70 11.21
C PRO A 105 -21.71 0.37 10.69
N LYS A 106 -23.05 0.20 10.63
CA LYS A 106 -23.68 -1.01 10.07
C LYS A 106 -23.22 -1.30 8.65
N ASN A 107 -23.28 -0.30 7.76
CA ASN A 107 -22.92 -0.46 6.36
C ASN A 107 -21.45 -0.89 6.20
N ILE A 108 -20.55 -0.30 6.98
CA ILE A 108 -19.13 -0.68 6.98
C ILE A 108 -18.96 -2.11 7.50
N LEU A 109 -19.63 -2.49 8.61
CA LEU A 109 -19.60 -3.85 9.14
C LEU A 109 -20.10 -4.86 8.12
N GLN A 110 -21.20 -4.57 7.44
CA GLN A 110 -21.75 -5.42 6.39
C GLN A 110 -20.74 -5.64 5.25
N GLY A 111 -20.06 -4.58 4.81
CA GLY A 111 -18.99 -4.69 3.81
C GLY A 111 -17.81 -5.53 4.29
N LEU A 112 -17.36 -5.34 5.54
CA LEU A 112 -16.28 -6.15 6.14
C LEU A 112 -16.67 -7.63 6.27
N LEU A 113 -17.90 -7.94 6.67
CA LEU A 113 -18.41 -9.31 6.73
C LEU A 113 -18.45 -9.97 5.36
N HIS A 114 -18.97 -9.26 4.35
CA HIS A 114 -19.02 -9.77 2.98
C HIS A 114 -17.61 -10.14 2.47
N VAL A 115 -16.63 -9.29 2.73
CA VAL A 115 -15.24 -9.58 2.42
C VAL A 115 -14.73 -10.82 3.15
N GLN A 116 -15.00 -10.94 4.46
CA GLN A 116 -14.58 -12.11 5.25
C GLN A 116 -15.19 -13.43 4.73
N GLU A 117 -16.43 -13.41 4.27
CA GLU A 117 -17.06 -14.58 3.67
C GLU A 117 -16.38 -15.00 2.36
N LEU A 118 -15.94 -14.03 1.56
CA LEU A 118 -15.18 -14.30 0.34
C LEU A 118 -13.84 -15.00 0.67
N TYR A 119 -13.15 -14.55 1.71
CA TYR A 119 -11.89 -15.17 2.17
C TYR A 119 -12.05 -16.60 2.69
N LYS A 120 -13.22 -16.97 3.23
CA LYS A 120 -13.49 -18.33 3.72
C LYS A 120 -13.71 -19.35 2.60
N LYS A 121 -14.22 -18.92 1.46
CA LYS A 121 -14.67 -19.83 0.38
C LYS A 121 -13.55 -20.26 -0.56
N THR A 122 -12.57 -19.40 -0.83
CA THR A 122 -11.46 -19.69 -1.75
C THR A 122 -10.31 -18.69 -1.55
N PRO A 123 -9.06 -19.02 -1.90
CA PRO A 123 -7.99 -18.00 -1.92
C PRO A 123 -8.42 -16.79 -2.74
N VAL A 124 -8.25 -15.58 -2.22
CA VAL A 124 -8.66 -14.27 -2.83
C VAL A 124 -8.13 -14.06 -4.25
N ILE A 125 -7.29 -14.94 -4.67
CA ILE A 125 -6.51 -14.93 -5.89
C ILE A 125 -7.31 -15.43 -7.11
N GLU A 126 -8.42 -16.15 -6.92
CA GLU A 126 -9.27 -16.58 -8.03
C GLU A 126 -10.09 -15.41 -8.58
N THR A 127 -10.24 -15.37 -9.91
CA THR A 127 -10.81 -14.26 -10.67
C THR A 127 -12.18 -13.81 -10.16
N GLU A 128 -13.02 -14.76 -9.76
CA GLU A 128 -14.39 -14.49 -9.27
C GLU A 128 -14.39 -13.87 -7.86
N ASN A 129 -13.51 -14.33 -6.98
CA ASN A 129 -13.38 -13.76 -5.63
C ASN A 129 -12.80 -12.36 -5.65
N PHE A 130 -11.84 -12.11 -6.53
CA PHE A 130 -11.28 -10.76 -6.70
C PHE A 130 -12.34 -9.78 -7.24
N ARG A 131 -13.22 -10.23 -8.15
CA ARG A 131 -14.39 -9.46 -8.62
C ARG A 131 -15.33 -9.10 -7.49
N ASN A 132 -15.74 -10.08 -6.68
CA ASN A 132 -16.65 -9.87 -5.56
C ASN A 132 -16.03 -8.95 -4.49
N LEU A 133 -14.72 -9.03 -4.29
CA LEU A 133 -13.96 -8.12 -3.47
C LEU A 133 -14.06 -6.68 -4.00
N LEU A 134 -13.89 -6.48 -5.30
CA LEU A 134 -14.02 -5.17 -5.94
C LEU A 134 -15.44 -4.61 -5.87
N LEU A 135 -16.47 -5.45 -5.98
CA LEU A 135 -17.86 -5.04 -5.79
C LEU A 135 -18.10 -4.50 -4.38
N SER A 136 -17.62 -5.21 -3.36
CA SER A 136 -17.69 -4.75 -1.96
C SER A 136 -16.99 -3.39 -1.76
N PHE A 137 -15.88 -3.17 -2.46
CA PHE A 137 -15.15 -1.90 -2.44
C PHE A 137 -15.92 -0.77 -3.11
N ALA A 138 -16.67 -1.06 -4.18
CA ALA A 138 -17.46 -0.07 -4.88
C ALA A 138 -18.66 0.43 -4.05
N GLU A 139 -19.12 -0.33 -3.05
CA GLU A 139 -20.22 0.07 -2.16
C GLU A 139 -19.75 1.08 -1.10
N ASP A 140 -18.64 0.80 -0.41
CA ASP A 140 -18.09 1.73 0.59
C ASP A 140 -16.55 1.66 0.61
N MET A 141 -15.92 2.73 0.17
CA MET A 141 -14.44 2.83 0.13
C MET A 141 -13.78 2.70 1.50
N ARG A 142 -14.49 3.00 2.59
CA ARG A 142 -13.96 2.87 3.95
C ARG A 142 -13.61 1.42 4.28
N VAL A 143 -14.31 0.46 3.67
CA VAL A 143 -14.02 -0.99 3.81
C VAL A 143 -12.60 -1.30 3.32
N ILE A 144 -12.21 -0.82 2.12
CA ILE A 144 -10.84 -1.04 1.60
C ILE A 144 -9.80 -0.43 2.53
N LEU A 145 -10.04 0.81 2.97
CA LEU A 145 -9.11 1.52 3.84
C LEU A 145 -8.90 0.78 5.16
N LEU A 146 -9.97 0.23 5.72
CA LEU A 146 -9.91 -0.60 6.94
C LEU A 146 -9.19 -1.93 6.70
N MET A 147 -9.41 -2.57 5.55
CA MET A 147 -8.68 -3.79 5.18
C MET A 147 -7.18 -3.55 5.03
N ILE A 148 -6.78 -2.41 4.43
CA ILE A 148 -5.36 -2.04 4.36
C ILE A 148 -4.80 -1.81 5.77
N ALA A 149 -5.54 -1.10 6.64
CA ALA A 149 -5.14 -0.88 8.04
C ALA A 149 -4.98 -2.20 8.79
N ASP A 150 -5.92 -3.12 8.60
CA ASP A 150 -5.88 -4.45 9.21
C ASP A 150 -4.68 -5.27 8.70
N ARG A 151 -4.44 -5.28 7.39
CA ARG A 151 -3.30 -5.99 6.82
C ARG A 151 -1.96 -5.43 7.32
N VAL A 152 -1.82 -4.12 7.44
CA VAL A 152 -0.63 -3.48 8.04
C VAL A 152 -0.46 -3.94 9.49
N ASN A 153 -1.55 -3.97 10.26
CA ASN A 153 -1.54 -4.43 11.63
C ASN A 153 -1.10 -5.90 11.74
N VAL A 154 -1.71 -6.78 10.96
CA VAL A 154 -1.33 -8.21 10.91
C VAL A 154 0.15 -8.34 10.56
N MET A 155 0.65 -7.66 9.54
CA MET A 155 2.06 -7.71 9.13
C MET A 155 3.03 -7.22 10.21
N ARG A 156 2.61 -6.29 11.07
CA ARG A 156 3.40 -5.84 12.22
C ARG A 156 3.46 -6.89 13.33
N GLU A 157 2.40 -7.66 13.51
CA GLU A 157 2.23 -8.62 14.64
C GLU A 157 2.65 -10.06 14.30
N ILE A 158 2.61 -10.49 13.05
CA ILE A 158 2.93 -11.89 12.64
C ILE A 158 4.39 -12.31 12.93
N ARG A 159 5.27 -11.38 13.30
CA ARG A 159 6.64 -11.69 13.70
C ARG A 159 6.74 -12.69 14.88
N ASN A 160 5.67 -12.76 15.68
CA ASN A 160 5.61 -13.63 16.87
C ASN A 160 4.94 -14.99 16.57
N VAL A 161 4.46 -15.18 15.34
CA VAL A 161 3.83 -16.43 14.90
C VAL A 161 4.92 -17.43 14.53
N THR A 162 4.81 -18.65 15.02
CA THR A 162 5.82 -19.70 14.79
C THR A 162 5.67 -20.41 13.45
N ASP A 163 4.50 -20.33 12.82
CA ASP A 163 4.22 -20.92 11.53
C ASP A 163 4.77 -20.06 10.39
N ILE A 164 5.92 -20.46 9.85
CA ILE A 164 6.62 -19.76 8.76
C ILE A 164 5.81 -19.77 7.47
N GLU A 165 5.09 -20.84 7.19
CA GLU A 165 4.27 -20.95 5.97
C GLU A 165 3.10 -19.95 5.98
N SER A 166 2.44 -19.81 7.12
CA SER A 166 1.41 -18.81 7.32
C SER A 166 1.96 -17.38 7.25
N GLN A 167 3.15 -17.12 7.83
CA GLN A 167 3.81 -15.81 7.69
C GLN A 167 4.09 -15.48 6.22
N ARG A 168 4.59 -16.45 5.47
CA ARG A 168 4.91 -16.29 4.04
C ARG A 168 3.65 -16.00 3.22
N ARG A 169 2.57 -16.76 3.41
CA ARG A 169 1.30 -16.56 2.72
C ARG A 169 0.71 -15.16 2.96
N VAL A 170 0.71 -14.71 4.20
CA VAL A 170 0.25 -13.35 4.56
C VAL A 170 1.12 -12.28 3.91
N ALA A 171 2.45 -12.50 3.84
CA ALA A 171 3.38 -11.57 3.21
C ALA A 171 3.23 -11.53 1.67
N GLU A 172 2.99 -12.67 1.03
CA GLU A 172 2.69 -12.76 -0.41
C GLU A 172 1.42 -11.97 -0.73
N GLU A 173 0.35 -12.19 0.04
CA GLU A 173 -0.91 -11.47 -0.12
C GLU A 173 -0.75 -9.95 0.13
N ALA A 174 0.00 -9.55 1.16
CA ALA A 174 0.29 -8.16 1.43
C ALA A 174 1.05 -7.48 0.28
N SER A 175 2.03 -8.16 -0.30
CA SER A 175 2.80 -7.67 -1.45
C SER A 175 1.99 -7.60 -2.73
N TYR A 176 1.16 -8.61 -2.98
CA TYR A 176 0.40 -8.78 -4.22
C TYR A 176 -0.85 -7.90 -4.26
N LEU A 177 -1.63 -7.83 -3.19
CA LEU A 177 -2.94 -7.17 -3.18
C LEU A 177 -2.90 -5.83 -2.45
N TYR A 178 -2.46 -5.82 -1.20
CA TYR A 178 -2.64 -4.66 -0.31
C TYR A 178 -1.67 -3.52 -0.58
N ALA A 179 -0.42 -3.80 -0.94
CA ALA A 179 0.54 -2.76 -1.28
C ALA A 179 0.17 -2.01 -2.58
N PRO A 180 -0.24 -2.68 -3.68
CA PRO A 180 -0.78 -2.02 -4.87
C PRO A 180 -2.06 -1.23 -4.60
N LEU A 181 -3.01 -1.77 -3.81
CA LEU A 181 -4.22 -1.05 -3.40
C LEU A 181 -3.87 0.22 -2.61
N ALA A 182 -2.97 0.12 -1.64
CA ALA A 182 -2.50 1.28 -0.88
C ALA A 182 -1.83 2.32 -1.79
N HIS A 183 -1.07 1.90 -2.80
CA HIS A 183 -0.50 2.79 -3.82
C HIS A 183 -1.59 3.52 -4.62
N LYS A 184 -2.57 2.79 -5.13
CA LYS A 184 -3.68 3.37 -5.92
C LYS A 184 -4.47 4.39 -5.09
N LEU A 185 -4.68 4.10 -3.81
CA LEU A 185 -5.38 4.99 -2.89
C LEU A 185 -4.51 6.14 -2.35
N GLY A 186 -3.25 6.26 -2.79
CA GLY A 186 -2.34 7.32 -2.35
C GLY A 186 -1.78 7.15 -0.94
N LEU A 187 -1.95 5.99 -0.31
CA LEU A 187 -1.44 5.68 1.03
C LEU A 187 0.04 5.26 0.97
N TYR A 188 0.90 6.13 0.47
CA TYR A 188 2.29 5.81 0.14
C TYR A 188 3.13 5.34 1.34
N LYS A 189 2.82 5.83 2.55
CA LYS A 189 3.49 5.40 3.78
C LYS A 189 3.17 3.94 4.08
N LEU A 190 1.89 3.58 4.10
CA LEU A 190 1.43 2.22 4.36
C LEU A 190 1.86 1.26 3.25
N LYS A 191 1.81 1.70 1.99
CA LYS A 191 2.33 0.97 0.85
C LYS A 191 3.80 0.60 1.05
N SER A 192 4.65 1.58 1.38
CA SER A 192 6.09 1.34 1.59
C SER A 192 6.35 0.42 2.77
N GLU A 193 5.55 0.51 3.84
CA GLU A 193 5.65 -0.37 4.99
C GLU A 193 5.22 -1.80 4.66
N LEU A 194 4.11 -1.99 3.94
CA LEU A 194 3.67 -3.30 3.48
C LEU A 194 4.73 -3.97 2.60
N GLU A 195 5.34 -3.22 1.68
CA GLU A 195 6.42 -3.72 0.83
C GLU A 195 7.67 -4.13 1.64
N ASP A 196 8.10 -3.29 2.59
CA ASP A 196 9.26 -3.58 3.44
C ASP A 196 9.01 -4.79 4.34
N LEU A 197 7.82 -4.90 4.94
CA LEU A 197 7.44 -6.03 5.77
C LEU A 197 7.27 -7.31 4.94
N SER A 198 6.71 -7.23 3.75
CA SER A 198 6.61 -8.38 2.85
C SER A 198 8.00 -8.87 2.43
N LEU A 199 8.89 -7.97 2.04
CA LEU A 199 10.27 -8.31 1.69
C LEU A 199 11.00 -9.02 2.85
N LYS A 200 10.75 -8.58 4.09
CA LYS A 200 11.35 -9.18 5.29
C LYS A 200 11.02 -10.67 5.44
N TYR A 201 9.82 -11.10 5.04
CA TYR A 201 9.38 -12.49 5.15
C TYR A 201 9.64 -13.29 3.88
N LEU A 202 9.61 -12.65 2.71
CA LEU A 202 9.79 -13.32 1.41
C LEU A 202 11.25 -13.43 0.99
N GLU A 203 12.06 -12.38 1.28
CA GLU A 203 13.46 -12.25 0.88
C GLU A 203 14.30 -11.81 2.09
N HIS A 204 14.29 -12.63 3.12
CA HIS A 204 14.86 -12.35 4.44
C HIS A 204 16.31 -11.82 4.37
N ASP A 205 17.19 -12.52 3.65
CA ASP A 205 18.61 -12.18 3.60
C ASP A 205 18.83 -10.82 2.90
N ALA A 206 18.11 -10.56 1.82
CA ALA A 206 18.17 -9.29 1.12
C ALA A 206 17.69 -8.14 2.01
N TYR A 207 16.59 -8.34 2.76
CA TYR A 207 16.06 -7.34 3.67
C TYR A 207 17.07 -6.97 4.76
N TYR A 208 17.62 -7.97 5.45
CA TYR A 208 18.55 -7.71 6.55
C TYR A 208 19.90 -7.17 6.07
N HIS A 209 20.40 -7.63 4.92
CA HIS A 209 21.60 -7.07 4.31
C HIS A 209 21.45 -5.56 4.03
N ILE A 210 20.35 -5.14 3.38
CA ILE A 210 20.11 -3.72 3.09
C ILE A 210 19.90 -2.93 4.39
N LYS A 211 19.16 -3.47 5.37
CA LYS A 211 18.92 -2.84 6.67
C LYS A 211 20.23 -2.58 7.42
N GLU A 212 21.15 -3.53 7.44
CA GLU A 212 22.47 -3.40 8.07
C GLU A 212 23.30 -2.32 7.37
N LYS A 213 23.37 -2.35 6.03
CA LYS A 213 24.07 -1.31 5.24
C LYS A 213 23.51 0.08 5.47
N LEU A 214 22.18 0.23 5.53
CA LEU A 214 21.53 1.50 5.86
C LEU A 214 21.87 1.98 7.28
N SER A 215 21.95 1.07 8.24
CA SER A 215 22.32 1.40 9.62
C SER A 215 23.78 1.85 9.70
N ALA A 216 24.70 1.09 9.10
CA ALA A 216 26.13 1.41 9.09
C ALA A 216 26.45 2.75 8.44
N THR A 217 25.74 3.11 7.38
CA THR A 217 25.97 4.36 6.63
C THR A 217 25.18 5.57 7.16
N LYS A 218 24.39 5.42 8.22
CA LYS A 218 23.46 6.46 8.70
C LYS A 218 24.16 7.78 8.98
N ARG A 219 25.23 7.79 9.77
CA ARG A 219 25.93 9.03 10.16
C ARG A 219 26.48 9.79 8.95
N ALA A 220 27.11 9.06 8.01
CA ALA A 220 27.67 9.67 6.79
C ALA A 220 26.55 10.26 5.92
N ARG A 221 25.44 9.56 5.83
CA ARG A 221 24.24 10.00 5.08
C ARG A 221 23.59 11.22 5.70
N ASP A 222 23.42 11.24 7.04
CA ASP A 222 22.84 12.37 7.75
C ASP A 222 23.74 13.63 7.61
N LYS A 223 25.07 13.46 7.68
CA LYS A 223 26.02 14.54 7.42
C LYS A 223 25.85 15.09 5.99
N TYR A 224 25.87 14.22 4.99
CA TYR A 224 25.70 14.60 3.58
C TYR A 224 24.37 15.36 3.35
N ILE A 225 23.27 14.88 3.94
CA ILE A 225 21.96 15.54 3.87
C ILE A 225 22.04 16.96 4.44
N ASN A 226 22.68 17.15 5.58
CA ASN A 226 22.82 18.46 6.22
C ASN A 226 23.70 19.40 5.39
N ASP A 227 24.81 18.91 4.84
CA ASP A 227 25.72 19.66 3.96
C ASP A 227 25.01 20.10 2.68
N PHE A 228 24.11 19.28 2.13
CA PHE A 228 23.30 19.62 0.96
C PHE A 228 22.18 20.62 1.28
N ILE A 229 21.47 20.43 2.42
CA ILE A 229 20.31 21.26 2.81
C ILE A 229 20.75 22.66 3.25
N GLY A 230 21.92 22.82 3.87
CA GLY A 230 22.38 24.09 4.45
C GLY A 230 22.32 25.27 3.46
N PRO A 231 23.06 25.21 2.34
CA PRO A 231 23.06 26.28 1.35
C PRO A 231 21.69 26.57 0.72
N ILE A 232 20.87 25.51 0.49
CA ILE A 232 19.52 25.68 -0.03
C ILE A 232 18.65 26.44 0.95
N ARG A 233 18.73 26.11 2.24
CA ARG A 233 17.99 26.78 3.31
C ARG A 233 18.28 28.27 3.35
N GLU A 234 19.54 28.65 3.29
CA GLU A 234 19.95 30.06 3.28
C GLU A 234 19.35 30.83 2.11
N LYS A 235 19.39 30.24 0.89
CA LYS A 235 18.83 30.86 -0.32
C LYS A 235 17.31 31.00 -0.25
N LEU A 236 16.60 29.98 0.23
CA LEU A 236 15.16 30.02 0.36
C LEU A 236 14.71 31.03 1.43
N GLN A 237 15.45 31.14 2.55
CA GLN A 237 15.22 32.17 3.58
C GLN A 237 15.45 33.58 3.05
N ALA A 238 16.53 33.78 2.29
CA ALA A 238 16.81 35.06 1.64
C ALA A 238 15.75 35.46 0.62
N ALA A 239 15.08 34.47 -0.02
CA ALA A 239 13.93 34.70 -0.90
C ALA A 239 12.62 34.97 -0.16
N GLY A 240 12.61 35.01 1.19
CA GLY A 240 11.43 35.29 2.01
C GLY A 240 10.42 34.14 2.09
N LEU A 241 10.79 32.93 1.67
CA LEU A 241 9.91 31.77 1.72
C LEU A 241 9.84 31.17 3.13
N ARG A 242 8.64 30.75 3.53
CA ARG A 242 8.40 29.98 4.75
C ARG A 242 8.31 28.51 4.38
N PHE A 243 9.12 27.68 5.01
CA PHE A 243 9.25 26.27 4.67
C PHE A 243 9.89 25.46 5.79
N HIS A 244 9.73 24.16 5.72
CA HIS A 244 10.57 23.22 6.42
C HIS A 244 11.16 22.18 5.47
N MET A 245 12.30 21.59 5.84
CA MET A 245 13.02 20.62 5.03
C MET A 245 13.27 19.36 5.84
N LYS A 246 13.09 18.21 5.20
CA LYS A 246 13.39 16.90 5.79
C LYS A 246 14.03 15.95 4.78
N GLY A 247 15.03 15.18 5.24
CA GLY A 247 15.56 14.06 4.49
C GLY A 247 14.65 12.83 4.68
N ARG A 248 14.36 12.12 3.60
CA ARG A 248 13.63 10.85 3.61
C ARG A 248 14.49 9.75 3.03
N THR A 249 14.84 8.74 3.84
CA THR A 249 15.48 7.51 3.34
C THR A 249 14.45 6.70 2.56
N LYS A 250 14.84 6.14 1.43
CA LYS A 250 13.97 5.25 0.65
C LYS A 250 13.75 3.94 1.40
N SER A 251 12.59 3.30 1.15
CA SER A 251 12.26 2.01 1.74
C SER A 251 13.25 0.92 1.31
N ILE A 252 13.42 -0.09 2.15
CA ILE A 252 14.33 -1.21 1.89
C ILE A 252 13.94 -1.93 0.60
N HIS A 253 12.64 -2.13 0.39
CA HIS A 253 12.08 -2.71 -0.83
C HIS A 253 12.43 -1.87 -2.08
N SER A 254 12.30 -0.54 -2.01
CA SER A 254 12.65 0.34 -3.15
C SER A 254 14.13 0.27 -3.49
N ILE A 255 15.01 0.13 -2.49
CA ILE A 255 16.44 -0.05 -2.69
C ILE A 255 16.72 -1.42 -3.33
N TRP A 256 16.11 -2.48 -2.80
CA TRP A 256 16.23 -3.84 -3.33
C TRP A 256 15.80 -3.94 -4.80
N GLN A 257 14.65 -3.34 -5.16
CA GLN A 257 14.18 -3.28 -6.54
C GLN A 257 15.19 -2.59 -7.46
N LYS A 258 15.81 -1.49 -6.99
CA LYS A 258 16.84 -0.79 -7.76
C LYS A 258 18.10 -1.62 -7.94
N MET A 259 18.55 -2.29 -6.89
CA MET A 259 19.69 -3.22 -6.98
C MET A 259 19.43 -4.31 -8.03
N LYS A 260 18.20 -4.88 -8.04
CA LYS A 260 17.80 -5.86 -9.06
C LYS A 260 17.73 -5.26 -10.47
N LYS A 261 17.03 -4.14 -10.64
CA LYS A 261 16.83 -3.48 -11.95
C LYS A 261 18.15 -2.99 -12.56
N GLN A 262 19.04 -2.47 -11.74
CA GLN A 262 20.34 -1.92 -12.17
C GLN A 262 21.46 -2.97 -12.12
N ARG A 263 21.19 -4.18 -11.62
CA ARG A 263 22.18 -5.26 -11.42
C ARG A 263 23.43 -4.77 -10.68
N CYS A 264 23.24 -3.99 -9.62
CA CYS A 264 24.32 -3.40 -8.85
C CYS A 264 24.20 -3.77 -7.35
N PRO A 265 25.32 -3.79 -6.61
CA PRO A 265 25.30 -3.91 -5.15
C PRO A 265 24.69 -2.67 -4.50
N PHE A 266 24.48 -2.73 -3.18
CA PHE A 266 23.93 -1.60 -2.41
C PHE A 266 24.68 -0.28 -2.63
N GLU A 267 26.01 -0.33 -2.70
CA GLU A 267 26.88 0.82 -2.91
C GLU A 267 26.72 1.46 -4.30
N GLY A 268 26.16 0.74 -5.26
CA GLY A 268 25.84 1.23 -6.59
C GLY A 268 24.50 1.98 -6.67
N VAL A 269 23.72 1.99 -5.60
CA VAL A 269 22.44 2.72 -5.55
C VAL A 269 22.69 4.14 -5.08
N TYR A 270 22.75 5.10 -6.00
CA TYR A 270 23.10 6.49 -5.70
C TYR A 270 22.00 7.31 -5.00
N ASP A 271 20.72 6.99 -5.20
CA ASP A 271 19.58 7.75 -4.68
C ASP A 271 18.92 7.06 -3.47
N LEU A 272 19.70 6.80 -2.44
CA LEU A 272 19.23 6.16 -1.19
C LEU A 272 18.27 7.04 -0.37
N PHE A 273 18.22 8.33 -0.64
CA PHE A 273 17.36 9.28 0.06
C PHE A 273 16.84 10.36 -0.90
N ALA A 274 15.80 11.04 -0.48
CA ALA A 274 15.27 12.23 -1.12
C ALA A 274 15.19 13.37 -0.10
N ILE A 275 15.30 14.60 -0.57
CA ILE A 275 15.06 15.80 0.24
C ILE A 275 13.66 16.29 -0.06
N ARG A 276 12.87 16.56 0.98
CA ARG A 276 11.59 17.24 0.87
C ARG A 276 11.71 18.68 1.31
N ILE A 277 11.17 19.56 0.50
CA ILE A 277 10.98 20.97 0.82
C ILE A 277 9.46 21.18 0.85
N ILE A 278 8.96 21.52 2.04
CA ILE A 278 7.55 21.69 2.29
C ILE A 278 7.30 23.15 2.62
N LEU A 279 6.53 23.81 1.76
CA LEU A 279 6.25 25.23 1.81
C LEU A 279 4.98 25.52 2.62
N ASP A 280 5.03 26.55 3.45
CA ASP A 280 3.88 27.12 4.14
C ASP A 280 3.23 28.17 3.22
N SER A 281 2.64 27.71 2.11
CA SER A 281 1.98 28.51 1.09
C SER A 281 0.58 27.98 0.85
N GLU A 282 -0.37 28.88 0.60
CA GLU A 282 -1.78 28.53 0.40
C GLU A 282 -2.34 29.13 -0.89
N GLY A 283 -3.39 28.50 -1.43
CA GLY A 283 -4.17 29.00 -2.55
C GLY A 283 -3.36 29.21 -3.82
N GLU A 284 -3.48 30.38 -4.46
CA GLU A 284 -2.83 30.67 -5.74
C GLU A 284 -1.30 30.76 -5.65
N GLN A 285 -0.75 30.97 -4.45
CA GLN A 285 0.71 31.05 -4.25
C GLN A 285 1.38 29.66 -4.24
N GLU A 286 0.65 28.59 -3.95
CA GLU A 286 1.21 27.24 -3.84
C GLU A 286 2.09 26.86 -5.03
N LYS A 287 1.56 26.98 -6.26
CA LYS A 287 2.28 26.62 -7.48
C LYS A 287 3.44 27.58 -7.76
N LYS A 288 3.24 28.88 -7.56
CA LYS A 288 4.28 29.89 -7.80
C LYS A 288 5.49 29.64 -6.92
N ASP A 289 5.27 29.44 -5.63
CA ASP A 289 6.35 29.25 -4.66
C ASP A 289 7.09 27.91 -4.92
N CYS A 290 6.38 26.87 -5.31
CA CYS A 290 7.03 25.61 -5.72
C CYS A 290 7.95 25.81 -6.94
N TRP A 291 7.52 26.57 -7.95
CA TRP A 291 8.35 26.87 -9.11
C TRP A 291 9.49 27.85 -8.77
N GLN A 292 9.30 28.75 -7.84
CA GLN A 292 10.37 29.62 -7.32
C GLN A 292 11.48 28.79 -6.65
N VAL A 293 11.09 27.83 -5.80
CA VAL A 293 12.05 26.87 -5.19
C VAL A 293 12.79 26.07 -6.25
N TYR A 294 12.09 25.60 -7.29
CA TYR A 294 12.72 24.92 -8.42
C TYR A 294 13.81 25.78 -9.06
N SER A 295 13.50 27.04 -9.38
CA SER A 295 14.47 27.98 -9.98
C SER A 295 15.69 28.17 -9.09
N ILE A 296 15.47 28.43 -7.81
CA ILE A 296 16.57 28.64 -6.83
C ILE A 296 17.50 27.41 -6.77
N ILE A 297 16.94 26.20 -6.73
CA ILE A 297 17.74 24.97 -6.66
C ILE A 297 18.51 24.71 -7.94
N THR A 298 17.88 24.95 -9.10
CA THR A 298 18.52 24.72 -10.41
C THR A 298 19.58 25.77 -10.77
N ASP A 299 19.51 26.94 -10.13
CA ASP A 299 20.58 27.96 -10.17
C ASP A 299 21.82 27.53 -9.34
N MET A 300 21.60 26.72 -8.29
CA MET A 300 22.68 26.27 -7.39
C MET A 300 23.30 24.95 -7.85
N TYR A 301 22.50 24.04 -8.40
CA TYR A 301 22.88 22.67 -8.74
C TYR A 301 22.40 22.28 -10.12
N GLN A 302 23.24 21.58 -10.88
CA GLN A 302 22.90 21.14 -12.23
C GLN A 302 21.73 20.12 -12.20
N PRO A 303 20.58 20.42 -12.84
CA PRO A 303 19.45 19.49 -12.89
C PRO A 303 19.66 18.40 -13.94
N ASN A 304 19.00 17.25 -13.74
CA ASN A 304 18.83 16.22 -14.74
C ASN A 304 17.45 16.36 -15.41
N PRO A 305 17.35 16.90 -16.64
CA PRO A 305 16.06 17.18 -17.26
C PRO A 305 15.21 15.93 -17.52
N LYS A 306 15.83 14.78 -17.72
CA LYS A 306 15.14 13.50 -17.97
C LYS A 306 14.42 12.97 -16.72
N ARG A 307 14.77 13.50 -15.53
CA ARG A 307 14.19 13.08 -14.24
C ARG A 307 13.27 14.13 -13.60
N LEU A 308 12.95 15.20 -14.33
CA LEU A 308 11.91 16.14 -13.90
C LEU A 308 10.53 15.44 -13.95
N ARG A 309 9.76 15.56 -12.87
CA ARG A 309 8.37 15.09 -12.79
C ARG A 309 7.51 16.23 -12.26
N ASP A 310 6.67 16.75 -13.13
CA ASP A 310 5.73 17.84 -12.83
C ASP A 310 4.34 17.27 -12.57
N TRP A 311 4.06 16.98 -11.30
CA TRP A 311 2.73 16.64 -10.84
C TRP A 311 2.01 17.84 -10.18
N LEU A 312 2.54 19.06 -10.33
CA LEU A 312 1.84 20.29 -9.97
C LEU A 312 0.92 20.74 -11.08
N SER A 313 1.40 20.69 -12.34
CA SER A 313 0.62 21.08 -13.52
C SER A 313 -0.41 20.01 -13.86
N VAL A 314 -0.03 18.72 -13.78
CA VAL A 314 -0.91 17.57 -14.03
C VAL A 314 -0.84 16.63 -12.82
N PRO A 315 -1.73 16.80 -11.82
CA PRO A 315 -1.81 15.92 -10.67
C PRO A 315 -2.08 14.47 -11.07
N LYS A 316 -1.63 13.51 -10.26
CA LYS A 316 -1.98 12.10 -10.44
C LYS A 316 -3.47 11.86 -10.18
N SER A 317 -4.02 10.77 -10.70
CA SER A 317 -5.44 10.39 -10.53
C SER A 317 -5.87 10.25 -9.06
N ASN A 318 -4.94 9.95 -8.15
CA ASN A 318 -5.18 9.89 -6.71
C ASN A 318 -5.00 11.23 -5.99
N GLY A 319 -4.91 12.35 -6.71
CA GLY A 319 -4.77 13.69 -6.15
C GLY A 319 -3.36 14.05 -5.67
N TYR A 320 -2.34 13.22 -5.96
CA TYR A 320 -0.97 13.51 -5.60
C TYR A 320 -0.42 14.70 -6.41
N GLU A 321 0.06 15.73 -5.71
CA GLU A 321 0.69 16.92 -6.27
C GLU A 321 2.10 17.08 -5.71
N SER A 322 3.10 17.27 -6.55
CA SER A 322 4.49 17.54 -6.14
C SER A 322 5.36 17.85 -7.36
N LEU A 323 6.39 18.64 -7.21
CA LEU A 323 7.44 18.81 -8.20
C LEU A 323 8.66 18.03 -7.78
N HIS A 324 9.08 17.06 -8.61
CA HIS A 324 10.28 16.26 -8.35
C HIS A 324 11.38 16.61 -9.32
N ILE A 325 12.53 16.95 -8.78
CA ILE A 325 13.74 17.20 -9.54
C ILE A 325 14.87 16.31 -9.05
N THR A 326 15.81 16.01 -9.91
CA THR A 326 17.06 15.37 -9.53
C THR A 326 18.21 16.27 -9.92
N VAL A 327 19.06 16.63 -8.96
CA VAL A 327 20.17 17.55 -9.16
C VAL A 327 21.50 16.90 -8.79
N LEU A 328 22.59 17.38 -9.38
CA LEU A 328 23.94 16.95 -9.03
C LEU A 328 24.41 17.73 -7.81
N GLY A 329 24.37 17.09 -6.65
CA GLY A 329 24.75 17.66 -5.38
C GLY A 329 26.25 17.57 -5.08
N PRO A 330 26.67 17.82 -3.82
CA PRO A 330 28.05 17.64 -3.39
C PRO A 330 28.59 16.23 -3.70
N GLU A 331 29.92 16.10 -3.79
CA GLU A 331 30.59 14.83 -4.10
C GLU A 331 30.10 14.15 -5.40
N GLN A 332 29.57 14.94 -6.36
CA GLN A 332 29.05 14.45 -7.64
C GLN A 332 27.94 13.38 -7.49
N LYS A 333 27.13 13.46 -6.45
CA LYS A 333 26.01 12.52 -6.20
C LYS A 333 24.69 13.13 -6.66
N TRP A 334 23.88 12.33 -7.35
CA TRP A 334 22.53 12.70 -7.72
C TRP A 334 21.61 12.69 -6.51
N VAL A 335 20.91 13.80 -6.25
CA VAL A 335 19.97 13.97 -5.16
C VAL A 335 18.59 14.27 -5.72
N GLU A 336 17.58 13.49 -5.28
CA GLU A 336 16.18 13.77 -5.58
C GLU A 336 15.65 14.81 -4.60
N VAL A 337 15.04 15.87 -5.11
CA VAL A 337 14.37 16.89 -4.32
C VAL A 337 12.89 16.91 -4.68
N GLN A 338 12.04 16.81 -3.67
CA GLN A 338 10.58 16.84 -3.76
C GLN A 338 10.10 18.17 -3.17
N ILE A 339 9.42 18.98 -4.00
CA ILE A 339 8.93 20.32 -3.64
C ILE A 339 7.41 20.28 -3.61
N ARG A 340 6.81 20.72 -2.52
CA ARG A 340 5.35 20.74 -2.33
C ARG A 340 4.97 21.61 -1.16
N THR A 341 3.68 21.93 -1.01
CA THR A 341 3.15 22.67 0.13
C THR A 341 2.71 21.73 1.25
N GLU A 342 2.35 22.29 2.42
CA GLU A 342 1.82 21.50 3.54
C GLU A 342 0.56 20.72 3.16
N ARG A 343 -0.37 21.35 2.44
CA ARG A 343 -1.57 20.68 1.89
C ARG A 343 -1.20 19.48 1.01
N MET A 344 -0.27 19.68 0.08
CA MET A 344 0.20 18.62 -0.83
C MET A 344 0.94 17.51 -0.07
N ASP A 345 1.72 17.85 0.98
CA ASP A 345 2.40 16.85 1.83
C ASP A 345 1.37 16.04 2.63
N GLU A 346 0.32 16.67 3.15
CA GLU A 346 -0.73 15.95 3.86
C GLU A 346 -1.49 14.98 2.94
N ILE A 347 -1.83 15.40 1.73
CA ILE A 347 -2.43 14.51 0.72
C ILE A 347 -1.47 13.36 0.36
N ALA A 348 -0.17 13.63 0.22
CA ALA A 348 0.81 12.61 -0.08
C ALA A 348 1.06 11.62 1.09
N GLU A 349 0.88 12.02 2.34
CA GLU A 349 1.09 11.15 3.52
C GLU A 349 -0.18 10.37 3.89
N HIS A 350 -1.37 10.95 3.71
CA HIS A 350 -2.65 10.39 4.14
C HIS A 350 -3.59 9.99 2.99
N GLY A 351 -3.18 10.23 1.74
CA GLY A 351 -3.93 9.84 0.55
C GLY A 351 -5.30 10.50 0.45
N LEU A 352 -6.27 9.74 -0.05
CA LEU A 352 -7.64 10.22 -0.30
C LEU A 352 -8.37 10.73 0.95
N ALA A 353 -8.06 10.19 2.11
CA ALA A 353 -8.71 10.64 3.36
C ALA A 353 -8.35 12.10 3.70
N ALA A 354 -7.13 12.55 3.35
CA ALA A 354 -6.78 13.98 3.45
C ALA A 354 -7.54 14.83 2.44
N HIS A 355 -7.68 14.34 1.21
CA HIS A 355 -8.44 15.03 0.17
C HIS A 355 -9.91 15.27 0.58
N TRP A 356 -10.55 14.30 1.25
CA TRP A 356 -11.90 14.46 1.78
C TRP A 356 -12.00 15.50 2.90
N ARG A 357 -10.96 15.68 3.71
CA ARG A 357 -10.92 16.74 4.73
C ARG A 357 -10.95 18.14 4.11
N TYR A 358 -10.22 18.34 3.02
CA TYR A 358 -10.11 19.66 2.38
C TYR A 358 -11.29 20.00 1.49
N LYS A 359 -11.85 19.04 0.75
CA LYS A 359 -12.95 19.30 -0.20
C LYS A 359 -14.36 18.99 0.31
N GLY A 360 -14.47 18.32 1.48
CA GLY A 360 -15.75 17.83 2.00
C GLY A 360 -16.29 16.62 1.22
N VAL A 361 -17.12 15.82 1.88
CA VAL A 361 -17.71 14.57 1.32
C VAL A 361 -18.60 14.81 0.09
N LYS A 362 -19.00 16.07 -0.18
CA LYS A 362 -19.91 16.45 -1.28
C LYS A 362 -19.24 17.08 -2.50
N ALA A 363 -17.94 17.32 -2.48
CA ALA A 363 -17.23 17.83 -3.64
C ALA A 363 -16.83 16.67 -4.56
N GLY A 364 -17.77 16.17 -5.33
CA GLY A 364 -17.52 15.22 -6.42
C GLY A 364 -16.52 15.80 -7.42
N GLY A 365 -15.57 14.98 -7.84
CA GLY A 365 -14.62 15.34 -8.90
C GLY A 365 -13.17 15.01 -8.59
N GLY A 366 -12.88 13.89 -7.94
CA GLY A 366 -11.55 13.32 -7.96
C GLY A 366 -11.54 12.07 -8.83
N GLY A 367 -10.51 11.86 -9.64
CA GLY A 367 -10.40 10.71 -10.54
C GLY A 367 -10.62 9.34 -9.90
N MET A 368 -10.63 9.26 -8.56
CA MET A 368 -10.92 8.04 -7.82
C MET A 368 -12.43 7.74 -7.70
N GLU A 369 -13.28 8.74 -7.45
CA GLU A 369 -14.75 8.54 -7.47
C GLU A 369 -15.22 8.21 -8.87
N GLU A 370 -14.62 8.85 -9.87
CA GLU A 370 -14.86 8.55 -11.28
C GLU A 370 -14.38 7.14 -11.62
N TRP A 371 -13.20 6.74 -11.13
CA TRP A 371 -12.66 5.40 -11.29
C TRP A 371 -13.55 4.34 -10.59
N LEU A 372 -13.99 4.55 -9.34
CA LEU A 372 -14.93 3.66 -8.67
C LEU A 372 -16.29 3.59 -9.38
N ALA A 373 -16.77 4.72 -9.91
CA ALA A 373 -18.00 4.77 -10.71
C ALA A 373 -17.84 4.01 -12.04
N ILE A 374 -16.66 4.05 -12.65
CA ILE A 374 -16.32 3.24 -13.83
C ILE A 374 -16.31 1.76 -13.46
N VAL A 375 -15.61 1.38 -12.39
CA VAL A 375 -15.57 0.00 -11.88
C VAL A 375 -16.97 -0.52 -11.59
N ARG A 376 -17.80 0.27 -10.88
CA ARG A 376 -19.20 -0.09 -10.58
C ARG A 376 -20.04 -0.31 -11.84
N ARG A 377 -20.05 0.67 -12.76
CA ARG A 377 -20.81 0.59 -14.00
C ARG A 377 -20.44 -0.61 -14.87
N ALA A 378 -19.17 -0.90 -14.89
CA ALA A 378 -18.64 -1.96 -15.72
C ALA A 378 -18.92 -3.36 -15.12
N LEU A 379 -18.87 -3.49 -13.80
CA LEU A 379 -19.28 -4.71 -13.09
C LEU A 379 -20.80 -4.94 -13.19
N GLU A 380 -21.61 -3.88 -13.22
CA GLU A 380 -23.06 -3.94 -13.44
C GLU A 380 -23.44 -4.31 -14.89
N ALA A 381 -22.61 -3.92 -15.86
CA ALA A 381 -22.88 -4.19 -17.29
C ALA A 381 -22.57 -5.65 -17.70
N GLY A 382 -21.96 -6.46 -16.83
CA GLY A 382 -21.69 -7.89 -17.10
C GLY A 382 -20.56 -8.15 -18.10
N ASP A 383 -19.79 -7.15 -18.47
CA ASP A 383 -18.61 -7.28 -19.36
C ASP A 383 -17.35 -7.51 -18.51
N ASP A 384 -17.44 -8.57 -17.71
CA ASP A 384 -16.60 -8.83 -16.53
C ASP A 384 -15.11 -8.94 -16.85
N MET A 385 -14.76 -9.48 -18.00
CA MET A 385 -13.37 -9.85 -18.30
C MET A 385 -12.52 -8.64 -18.72
N GLN A 386 -13.06 -7.74 -19.54
CA GLN A 386 -12.35 -6.54 -19.99
C GLN A 386 -12.14 -5.55 -18.85
N VAL A 387 -13.12 -5.42 -17.95
CA VAL A 387 -13.05 -4.51 -16.80
C VAL A 387 -12.08 -5.01 -15.76
N MET A 388 -12.05 -6.31 -15.52
CA MET A 388 -11.09 -6.94 -14.61
C MET A 388 -9.68 -6.80 -15.13
N ASP A 389 -9.46 -6.95 -16.43
CA ASP A 389 -8.15 -6.79 -17.05
C ASP A 389 -7.72 -5.32 -17.01
N GLN A 390 -8.62 -4.38 -17.30
CA GLN A 390 -8.33 -2.95 -17.19
C GLN A 390 -8.01 -2.56 -15.73
N PHE A 391 -8.79 -3.05 -14.76
CA PHE A 391 -8.52 -2.79 -13.34
C PHE A 391 -7.17 -3.36 -12.89
N ARG A 392 -6.84 -4.58 -13.33
CA ARG A 392 -5.54 -5.19 -13.07
C ARG A 392 -4.41 -4.41 -13.72
N MET A 393 -4.56 -3.98 -14.97
CA MET A 393 -3.60 -3.10 -15.63
C MET A 393 -3.40 -1.79 -14.88
N ASP A 394 -4.49 -1.17 -14.43
CA ASP A 394 -4.44 0.07 -13.65
C ASP A 394 -3.83 -0.11 -12.26
N LEU A 395 -3.93 -1.30 -11.67
CA LEU A 395 -3.37 -1.59 -10.36
C LEU A 395 -1.86 -1.87 -10.42
N TYR A 396 -1.40 -2.47 -11.52
CA TYR A 396 -0.02 -2.95 -11.69
C TYR A 396 0.68 -2.26 -12.87
N GLU A 397 0.90 -0.94 -12.77
CA GLU A 397 1.48 -0.11 -13.85
C GLU A 397 2.83 -0.61 -14.39
N ASP A 398 3.65 -1.31 -13.58
CA ASP A 398 5.02 -1.73 -13.96
C ASP A 398 5.28 -3.24 -13.82
N GLU A 399 4.36 -4.03 -13.29
CA GLU A 399 4.58 -5.43 -12.93
C GLU A 399 3.35 -6.32 -13.18
N VAL A 400 3.60 -7.57 -13.53
CA VAL A 400 2.58 -8.58 -13.79
C VAL A 400 2.71 -9.71 -12.78
N PHE A 401 1.60 -10.10 -12.17
CA PHE A 401 1.52 -11.19 -11.19
C PHE A 401 0.72 -12.36 -11.78
N VAL A 402 1.36 -13.50 -11.91
CA VAL A 402 0.83 -14.68 -12.61
C VAL A 402 0.81 -15.87 -11.66
N PHE A 403 -0.14 -16.74 -11.81
CA PHE A 403 -0.34 -17.90 -10.95
C PHE A 403 0.12 -19.18 -11.62
N THR A 404 0.74 -20.06 -10.85
CA THR A 404 0.89 -21.46 -11.25
C THR A 404 -0.44 -22.19 -11.05
N THR A 405 -0.60 -23.36 -11.66
CA THR A 405 -1.76 -24.24 -11.45
C THR A 405 -1.91 -24.73 -10.01
N LYS A 406 -0.88 -24.54 -9.16
CA LYS A 406 -0.91 -24.82 -7.73
C LYS A 406 -1.29 -23.61 -6.87
N GLY A 407 -1.60 -22.46 -7.50
CA GLY A 407 -1.93 -21.21 -6.79
C GLY A 407 -0.73 -20.41 -6.29
N GLU A 408 0.51 -20.78 -6.65
CA GLU A 408 1.68 -19.98 -6.31
C GLU A 408 1.75 -18.72 -7.18
N ILE A 409 2.03 -17.57 -6.57
CA ILE A 409 2.19 -16.29 -7.26
C ILE A 409 3.62 -16.14 -7.78
N LYS A 410 3.75 -15.75 -9.04
CA LYS A 410 5.03 -15.39 -9.67
C LYS A 410 4.93 -13.97 -10.23
N LYS A 411 5.93 -13.15 -9.95
CA LYS A 411 6.01 -11.75 -10.31
C LYS A 411 6.93 -11.54 -11.52
N PHE A 412 6.46 -10.79 -12.51
CA PHE A 412 7.18 -10.47 -13.74
C PHE A 412 7.13 -8.98 -14.05
N PRO A 413 8.08 -8.43 -14.81
CA PRO A 413 7.93 -7.12 -15.42
C PRO A 413 6.81 -7.13 -16.47
N MET A 414 6.15 -5.98 -16.67
CA MET A 414 5.19 -5.82 -17.77
C MET A 414 5.83 -6.17 -19.13
N GLY A 415 5.08 -6.87 -19.98
CA GLY A 415 5.58 -7.39 -21.26
C GLY A 415 6.31 -8.74 -21.17
N ALA A 416 6.37 -9.35 -19.97
CA ALA A 416 6.86 -10.72 -19.83
C ALA A 416 5.94 -11.71 -20.55
N THR A 417 6.52 -12.77 -21.07
CA THR A 417 5.83 -13.78 -21.89
C THR A 417 5.71 -15.13 -21.20
N VAL A 418 4.91 -16.02 -21.78
CA VAL A 418 4.85 -17.44 -21.40
C VAL A 418 6.22 -18.08 -21.31
N LEU A 419 7.14 -17.70 -22.20
CA LEU A 419 8.51 -18.23 -22.18
C LEU A 419 9.30 -17.76 -20.96
N ASP A 420 9.13 -16.50 -20.56
CA ASP A 420 9.76 -15.96 -19.34
C ASP A 420 9.25 -16.70 -18.10
N PHE A 421 7.94 -17.00 -18.04
CA PHE A 421 7.34 -17.81 -16.98
C PHE A 421 7.93 -19.24 -16.93
N ALA A 422 8.06 -19.87 -18.08
CA ALA A 422 8.62 -21.23 -18.17
C ALA A 422 10.07 -21.30 -17.66
N TYR A 423 10.89 -20.31 -17.99
CA TYR A 423 12.29 -20.21 -17.49
C TYR A 423 12.37 -19.88 -16.00
N LEU A 424 11.45 -19.09 -15.48
CA LEU A 424 11.40 -18.79 -14.03
C LEU A 424 11.10 -20.05 -13.21
N ILE A 425 10.24 -20.94 -13.71
CA ILE A 425 9.95 -22.20 -13.03
C ILE A 425 11.20 -23.08 -13.01
N HIS A 426 11.80 -23.33 -14.16
CA HIS A 426 13.03 -24.12 -14.30
C HIS A 426 13.60 -24.05 -15.72
N SER A 427 14.91 -23.93 -15.86
CA SER A 427 15.59 -23.86 -17.17
C SER A 427 15.21 -25.03 -18.10
N ARG A 428 15.03 -26.25 -17.56
CA ARG A 428 14.60 -27.42 -18.34
C ARG A 428 13.19 -27.23 -18.90
N ILE A 429 12.27 -26.65 -18.11
CA ILE A 429 10.90 -26.37 -18.54
C ILE A 429 10.91 -25.29 -19.62
N GLY A 430 11.69 -24.23 -19.45
CA GLY A 430 11.89 -23.20 -20.46
C GLY A 430 12.41 -23.75 -21.78
N ASN A 431 13.44 -24.61 -21.74
CA ASN A 431 14.03 -25.24 -22.92
C ASN A 431 13.04 -26.18 -23.67
N GLN A 432 12.12 -26.79 -22.97
CA GLN A 432 11.13 -27.73 -23.51
C GLN A 432 9.76 -27.08 -23.75
N CYS A 433 9.60 -25.79 -23.49
CA CYS A 433 8.34 -25.07 -23.64
C CYS A 433 7.90 -25.00 -25.12
N VAL A 434 6.69 -25.46 -25.40
CA VAL A 434 6.06 -25.37 -26.74
C VAL A 434 4.86 -24.44 -26.76
N GLY A 435 4.36 -24.02 -25.60
CA GLY A 435 3.23 -23.13 -25.38
C GLY A 435 2.76 -23.21 -23.94
N ALA A 436 1.61 -22.63 -23.66
CA ALA A 436 0.97 -22.72 -22.36
C ALA A 436 -0.55 -22.79 -22.50
N ARG A 437 -1.21 -23.08 -21.38
CA ARG A 437 -2.62 -22.75 -21.18
C ARG A 437 -2.71 -21.58 -20.23
N ILE A 438 -3.27 -20.48 -20.69
CA ILE A 438 -3.61 -19.33 -19.83
C ILE A 438 -5.11 -19.38 -19.58
N ASN A 439 -5.52 -19.48 -18.32
CA ASN A 439 -6.93 -19.54 -17.92
C ASN A 439 -7.71 -20.64 -18.71
N GLY A 440 -7.04 -21.79 -18.96
CA GLY A 440 -7.60 -22.91 -19.71
C GLY A 440 -7.51 -22.79 -21.24
N ARG A 441 -7.08 -21.68 -21.82
CA ARG A 441 -6.92 -21.48 -23.28
C ARG A 441 -5.49 -21.76 -23.72
N ASN A 442 -5.31 -22.49 -24.81
CA ASN A 442 -3.98 -22.72 -25.38
C ASN A 442 -3.45 -21.46 -26.05
N VAL A 443 -2.22 -21.08 -25.68
CA VAL A 443 -1.51 -19.89 -26.17
C VAL A 443 -0.08 -20.23 -26.62
N GLN A 444 0.53 -19.32 -27.39
CA GLN A 444 1.88 -19.47 -27.89
C GLN A 444 2.91 -19.02 -26.86
N ILE A 445 4.18 -19.42 -27.03
CA ILE A 445 5.31 -19.05 -26.14
C ILE A 445 5.58 -17.54 -26.05
N ARG A 446 5.12 -16.76 -27.02
CA ARG A 446 5.32 -15.30 -27.11
C ARG A 446 4.14 -14.50 -26.57
N GLU A 447 3.09 -15.20 -26.12
CA GLU A 447 1.95 -14.53 -25.52
C GLU A 447 2.38 -13.77 -24.28
N GLU A 448 1.99 -12.50 -24.19
CA GLU A 448 2.26 -11.67 -23.04
C GLU A 448 1.40 -12.10 -21.87
N LEU A 449 1.98 -12.06 -20.68
CA LEU A 449 1.32 -12.41 -19.44
C LEU A 449 0.61 -11.19 -18.87
N HIS A 450 -0.58 -11.41 -18.33
CA HIS A 450 -1.36 -10.38 -17.65
C HIS A 450 -1.55 -10.72 -16.18
N SER A 451 -1.66 -9.71 -15.34
CA SER A 451 -1.87 -9.92 -13.90
C SER A 451 -3.16 -10.69 -13.65
N GLY A 452 -3.03 -11.78 -12.89
CA GLY A 452 -4.12 -12.71 -12.57
C GLY A 452 -4.25 -13.91 -13.51
N ASP A 453 -3.38 -14.04 -14.51
CA ASP A 453 -3.36 -15.21 -15.35
C ASP A 453 -2.93 -16.46 -14.55
N THR A 454 -3.65 -17.55 -14.72
CA THR A 454 -3.22 -18.88 -14.27
C THR A 454 -2.58 -19.61 -15.43
N VAL A 455 -1.27 -19.91 -15.30
CA VAL A 455 -0.46 -20.42 -16.40
C VAL A 455 -0.02 -21.86 -16.16
N GLU A 456 -0.34 -22.72 -17.12
CA GLU A 456 0.12 -24.10 -17.21
C GLU A 456 1.06 -24.24 -18.42
N ILE A 457 2.36 -24.53 -18.17
CA ILE A 457 3.33 -24.68 -19.27
C ILE A 457 3.18 -26.03 -19.95
N LEU A 458 3.11 -26.00 -21.27
CA LEU A 458 3.12 -27.19 -22.13
C LEU A 458 4.54 -27.44 -22.62
N THR A 459 5.04 -28.66 -22.37
CA THR A 459 6.41 -29.05 -22.71
C THR A 459 6.44 -30.22 -23.70
N SER A 460 7.50 -30.26 -24.51
CA SER A 460 7.79 -31.40 -25.39
C SER A 460 9.26 -31.79 -25.24
N ALA A 461 9.49 -33.10 -25.02
CA ALA A 461 10.84 -33.66 -24.90
C ALA A 461 11.67 -33.53 -26.21
N GLN A 462 11.00 -33.36 -27.34
CA GLN A 462 11.64 -33.18 -28.67
C GLN A 462 12.03 -31.70 -28.94
N GLN A 463 11.50 -30.76 -28.16
CA GLN A 463 11.78 -29.35 -28.32
C GLN A 463 13.21 -29.02 -27.88
N LYS A 464 13.96 -28.37 -28.76
CA LYS A 464 15.27 -27.81 -28.47
C LYS A 464 15.27 -26.33 -28.86
N PRO A 465 15.83 -25.44 -28.03
CA PRO A 465 15.90 -24.01 -28.36
C PRO A 465 16.69 -23.81 -29.67
N LYS A 466 16.06 -23.23 -30.68
CA LYS A 466 16.72 -22.99 -31.99
C LYS A 466 17.57 -21.72 -32.01
N GLN A 467 17.25 -20.75 -31.23
CA GLN A 467 18.03 -19.54 -30.92
C GLN A 467 17.27 -18.76 -29.83
N ILE A 468 17.91 -18.49 -28.72
CA ILE A 468 17.30 -17.71 -27.65
C ILE A 468 17.46 -16.25 -28.06
N GLY A 469 16.37 -15.64 -28.53
CA GLY A 469 16.23 -14.19 -28.46
C GLY A 469 16.35 -13.81 -26.99
N ARG A 470 17.02 -12.72 -26.67
CA ARG A 470 17.29 -12.27 -25.29
C ARG A 470 16.00 -12.29 -24.47
N ALA A 471 15.81 -13.32 -23.66
CA ALA A 471 14.83 -13.30 -22.60
C ALA A 471 15.22 -12.17 -21.65
N HIS A 472 14.30 -11.32 -21.28
CA HIS A 472 14.50 -10.34 -20.23
C HIS A 472 14.47 -11.09 -18.87
N VAL A 473 15.59 -11.74 -18.54
CA VAL A 473 15.80 -12.36 -17.22
C VAL A 473 16.44 -11.34 -16.31
#